data_1b048147950c730db89f8267afd9385f
#
_entry.id   1b048147950c730db89f8267afd9385f
#
_cell.length_a   1.000
_cell.length_b   1.000
_cell.length_c   1.000
_cell.angle_alpha   90.00
_cell.angle_beta   90.00
_cell.angle_gamma   90.00
#
_symmetry.space_group_name_H-M   'P 1'
#
loop_
_entity.id
_entity.type
_entity.pdbx_description
1 polymer ?
#
loop_
_entity_poly.entity_id
_entity_poly.type
_entity_poly.pdbx_seq_one_letter_code
_entity_poly.pdbx_strand_id
1 'polypeptide(L)'
;MDVLKNETGISLSTIKSLENDGIIQIISRQLYRNPVKEDEIQEDKISLNNEQKNIVDDFIGDYDRGIRKTYLIHGVTGSGKTLCYINMIEHVVRQGKQAVMLIPEIALTFQTVKRFYDRFGERVSILNSRMSKGERYDPVSYTHL
;
A
#
# COMPACT_ATOMS: atom_id res chain seq x y z
N MET A 1 -9.49 8.86 20.04
CA MET A 1 -10.11 9.41 21.27
C MET A 1 -11.41 8.72 21.62
N ASP A 2 -12.23 8.35 20.66
CA ASP A 2 -13.51 7.67 20.89
C ASP A 2 -13.40 6.27 21.50
N VAL A 3 -12.31 5.54 21.24
CA VAL A 3 -12.07 4.20 21.80
C VAL A 3 -11.91 4.26 23.33
N LEU A 4 -11.08 5.17 23.84
CA LEU A 4 -10.88 5.35 25.30
C LEU A 4 -12.18 5.72 26.00
N LYS A 5 -12.99 6.58 25.38
CA LYS A 5 -14.30 6.98 25.92
C LYS A 5 -15.28 5.80 26.00
N ASN A 6 -15.24 4.91 25.00
CA ASN A 6 -16.13 3.75 24.94
C ASN A 6 -15.69 2.60 25.87
N GLU A 7 -14.40 2.41 26.07
CA GLU A 7 -13.86 1.32 26.91
C GLU A 7 -13.75 1.68 28.39
N THR A 8 -13.47 2.95 28.73
CA THR A 8 -13.21 3.37 30.11
C THR A 8 -14.29 4.25 30.72
N GLY A 9 -15.21 4.79 29.92
CA GLY A 9 -16.25 5.75 30.38
C GLY A 9 -15.69 7.10 30.80
N ILE A 10 -14.40 7.36 30.63
CA ILE A 10 -13.73 8.61 31.06
C ILE A 10 -14.12 9.78 30.14
N SER A 11 -14.47 10.93 30.73
CA SER A 11 -14.83 12.12 29.98
C SER A 11 -13.60 12.81 29.35
N LEU A 12 -13.80 13.51 28.23
CA LEU A 12 -12.72 14.29 27.60
C LEU A 12 -12.18 15.40 28.49
N SER A 13 -13.01 15.94 29.39
CA SER A 13 -12.57 16.92 30.38
C SER A 13 -11.61 16.33 31.41
N THR A 14 -11.87 15.11 31.87
CA THR A 14 -10.98 14.38 32.79
C THR A 14 -9.63 14.06 32.12
N ILE A 15 -9.62 13.65 30.85
CA ILE A 15 -8.39 13.38 30.09
C ILE A 15 -7.55 14.66 29.99
N LYS A 16 -8.16 15.79 29.63
CA LYS A 16 -7.47 17.10 29.60
C LYS A 16 -6.93 17.56 30.95
N SER A 17 -7.68 17.30 32.04
CA SER A 17 -7.20 17.61 33.38
C SER A 17 -5.95 16.80 33.75
N LEU A 18 -5.96 15.51 33.48
CA LEU A 18 -4.81 14.61 33.70
C LEU A 18 -3.59 15.00 32.85
N GLU A 19 -3.80 15.50 31.64
CA GLU A 19 -2.72 16.03 30.80
C GLU A 19 -2.13 17.33 31.40
N ASN A 20 -2.98 18.27 31.85
CA ASN A 20 -2.54 19.49 32.48
C ASN A 20 -1.80 19.23 33.80
N ASP A 21 -2.20 18.20 34.54
CA ASP A 21 -1.55 17.78 35.81
C ASP A 21 -0.24 16.98 35.52
N GLY A 22 0.14 16.77 34.26
CA GLY A 22 1.35 16.08 33.87
C GLY A 22 1.33 14.56 34.13
N ILE A 23 0.16 13.98 34.43
CA ILE A 23 -0.01 12.55 34.74
C ILE A 23 0.00 11.72 33.45
N ILE A 24 -0.56 12.29 32.36
CA ILE A 24 -0.60 11.65 31.02
C ILE A 24 -0.13 12.64 29.96
N GLN A 25 0.31 12.12 28.83
CA GLN A 25 0.62 12.91 27.64
C GLN A 25 -0.27 12.45 26.49
N ILE A 26 -1.00 13.39 25.88
CA ILE A 26 -1.78 13.11 24.67
C ILE A 26 -0.84 13.17 23.47
N ILE A 27 -0.54 12.01 22.88
CA ILE A 27 0.28 11.92 21.67
C ILE A 27 -0.68 11.76 20.49
N SER A 28 -0.62 12.68 19.53
CA SER A 28 -1.30 12.52 18.25
C SER A 28 -0.48 11.58 17.38
N ARG A 29 -0.90 10.32 17.27
CA ARG A 29 -0.29 9.34 16.39
C ARG A 29 -1.18 9.14 15.18
N GLN A 30 -0.61 9.32 14.01
CA GLN A 30 -1.27 9.02 12.75
C GLN A 30 -1.43 7.50 12.63
N LEU A 31 -2.65 7.00 12.74
CA LEU A 31 -2.96 5.58 12.57
C LEU A 31 -3.38 5.36 11.12
N TYR A 32 -2.52 4.69 10.36
CA TYR A 32 -2.85 4.26 9.00
C TYR A 32 -3.81 3.08 9.07
N ARG A 33 -4.96 3.24 8.46
CA ARG A 33 -5.95 2.17 8.36
C ARG A 33 -5.54 1.23 7.23
N ASN A 34 -4.90 0.13 7.58
CA ASN A 34 -4.64 -0.94 6.63
C ASN A 34 -5.96 -1.67 6.34
N PRO A 35 -6.44 -1.72 5.08
CA PRO A 35 -7.66 -2.43 4.74
C PRO A 35 -7.52 -3.96 4.79
N VAL A 36 -6.30 -4.48 4.90
CA VAL A 36 -5.99 -5.91 5.02
C VAL A 36 -5.52 -6.20 6.44
N LYS A 37 -6.16 -7.14 7.13
CA LYS A 37 -5.73 -7.59 8.46
C LYS A 37 -4.48 -8.46 8.34
N GLU A 38 -3.54 -8.34 9.28
CA GLU A 38 -2.27 -9.07 9.29
C GLU A 38 -2.44 -10.60 9.24
N ASP A 39 -3.52 -11.11 9.83
CA ASP A 39 -3.82 -12.56 9.90
C ASP A 39 -4.19 -13.17 8.53
N GLU A 40 -4.44 -12.35 7.50
CA GLU A 40 -4.81 -12.79 6.15
C GLU A 40 -3.62 -12.79 5.17
N ILE A 41 -2.43 -12.45 5.63
CA ILE A 41 -1.22 -12.40 4.79
C ILE A 41 -0.70 -13.83 4.60
N GLN A 42 -0.91 -14.39 3.42
CA GLN A 42 -0.30 -15.65 3.00
C GLN A 42 0.71 -15.37 1.89
N GLU A 43 1.95 -15.81 2.09
CA GLU A 43 2.98 -15.80 1.04
C GLU A 43 2.67 -16.90 0.00
N ASP A 44 1.78 -16.66 -0.91
CA ASP A 44 1.70 -17.45 -2.13
C ASP A 44 2.93 -17.12 -3.01
N LYS A 45 3.93 -17.97 -2.95
CA LYS A 45 5.12 -17.91 -3.83
C LYS A 45 4.73 -18.31 -5.26
N ILE A 46 3.89 -17.50 -5.90
CA ILE A 46 3.56 -17.70 -7.31
C ILE A 46 4.80 -17.28 -8.13
N SER A 47 5.45 -18.26 -8.75
CA SER A 47 6.59 -18.02 -9.64
C SER A 47 6.13 -17.59 -11.03
N LEU A 48 6.93 -16.74 -11.66
CA LEU A 48 6.74 -16.37 -13.06
C LEU A 48 6.97 -17.60 -13.96
N ASN A 49 6.14 -17.78 -14.97
CA ASN A 49 6.47 -18.68 -16.08
C ASN A 49 7.53 -18.06 -17.00
N ASN A 50 8.03 -18.82 -17.97
CA ASN A 50 9.11 -18.36 -18.86
C ASN A 50 8.76 -17.09 -19.64
N GLU A 51 7.54 -17.00 -20.17
CA GLU A 51 7.07 -15.84 -20.95
C GLU A 51 6.98 -14.59 -20.05
N GLN A 52 6.38 -14.73 -18.87
CA GLN A 52 6.28 -13.65 -17.89
C GLN A 52 7.66 -13.19 -17.42
N LYS A 53 8.57 -14.14 -17.20
CA LYS A 53 9.95 -13.85 -16.82
C LYS A 53 10.65 -13.04 -17.89
N ASN A 54 10.55 -13.43 -19.17
CA ASN A 54 11.17 -12.68 -20.26
C ASN A 54 10.66 -11.22 -20.31
N ILE A 55 9.36 -11.00 -20.14
CA ILE A 55 8.77 -9.65 -20.11
C ILE A 55 9.35 -8.81 -18.96
N VAL A 56 9.47 -9.42 -17.78
CA VAL A 56 10.02 -8.73 -16.60
C VAL A 56 11.51 -8.46 -16.77
N ASP A 57 12.28 -9.43 -17.28
CA ASP A 57 13.72 -9.29 -17.50
C ASP A 57 14.03 -8.22 -18.56
N ASP A 58 13.25 -8.12 -19.64
CA ASP A 58 13.36 -7.04 -20.63
C ASP A 58 13.14 -5.66 -20.00
N PHE A 59 12.10 -5.51 -19.17
CA PHE A 59 11.85 -4.27 -18.47
C PHE A 59 13.01 -3.92 -17.52
N ILE A 60 13.47 -4.87 -16.71
CA ILE A 60 14.56 -4.68 -15.74
C ILE A 60 15.84 -4.29 -16.48
N GLY A 61 16.18 -4.99 -17.55
CA GLY A 61 17.38 -4.70 -18.34
C GLY A 61 17.38 -3.30 -18.94
N ASP A 62 16.26 -2.81 -19.43
CA ASP A 62 16.13 -1.44 -19.92
C ASP A 62 16.15 -0.42 -18.77
N TYR A 63 15.44 -0.72 -17.68
CA TYR A 63 15.36 0.14 -16.53
C TYR A 63 16.75 0.40 -15.92
N ASP A 64 17.56 -0.65 -15.74
CA ASP A 64 18.89 -0.57 -15.16
C ASP A 64 19.89 0.15 -16.07
N ARG A 65 19.71 0.08 -17.39
CA ARG A 65 20.46 0.86 -18.38
C ARG A 65 20.01 2.32 -18.49
N GLY A 66 19.01 2.74 -17.72
CA GLY A 66 18.46 4.09 -17.78
C GLY A 66 17.54 4.35 -18.97
N ILE A 67 17.17 3.32 -19.73
CA ILE A 67 16.25 3.44 -20.86
C ILE A 67 14.83 3.62 -20.32
N ARG A 68 14.16 4.69 -20.72
CA ARG A 68 12.77 4.99 -20.36
C ARG A 68 11.89 4.94 -21.60
N LYS A 69 11.06 3.90 -21.69
CA LYS A 69 10.13 3.70 -22.79
C LYS A 69 8.78 3.17 -22.27
N THR A 70 7.77 3.22 -23.11
CA THR A 70 6.45 2.63 -22.81
C THR A 70 6.44 1.16 -23.20
N TYR A 71 5.93 0.31 -22.28
CA TYR A 71 5.71 -1.11 -22.54
C TYR A 71 4.22 -1.40 -22.62
N LEU A 72 3.82 -2.22 -23.57
CA LEU A 72 2.48 -2.78 -23.64
C LEU A 72 2.54 -4.27 -23.33
N ILE A 73 1.98 -4.67 -22.17
CA ILE A 73 1.82 -6.08 -21.81
C ILE A 73 0.44 -6.53 -22.24
N HIS A 74 0.38 -7.28 -23.35
CA HIS A 74 -0.85 -7.83 -23.88
C HIS A 74 -1.08 -9.25 -23.36
N GLY A 75 -2.33 -9.58 -23.01
CA GLY A 75 -2.71 -10.91 -22.54
C GLY A 75 -4.15 -10.96 -22.05
N VAL A 76 -4.76 -12.13 -22.07
CA VAL A 76 -6.14 -12.35 -21.60
C VAL A 76 -6.27 -12.14 -20.10
N THR A 77 -7.51 -12.02 -19.63
CA THR A 77 -7.78 -11.98 -18.18
C THR A 77 -7.28 -13.27 -17.54
N GLY A 78 -6.61 -13.15 -16.38
CA GLY A 78 -6.02 -14.30 -15.69
C GLY A 78 -4.64 -14.76 -16.20
N SER A 79 -4.08 -14.15 -17.27
CA SER A 79 -2.74 -14.50 -17.79
C SER A 79 -1.56 -14.13 -16.87
N GLY A 80 -1.82 -13.55 -15.68
CA GLY A 80 -0.78 -13.20 -14.72
C GLY A 80 -0.12 -11.84 -14.96
N LYS A 81 -0.71 -10.93 -15.74
CA LYS A 81 -0.18 -9.56 -15.95
C LYS A 81 0.13 -8.83 -14.64
N THR A 82 -0.75 -8.99 -13.65
CA THR A 82 -0.54 -8.38 -12.33
C THR A 82 0.73 -8.88 -11.66
N LEU A 83 1.08 -10.15 -11.83
CA LEU A 83 2.30 -10.71 -11.29
C LEU A 83 3.54 -10.11 -11.97
N CYS A 84 3.50 -9.87 -13.28
CA CYS A 84 4.57 -9.14 -13.97
C CYS A 84 4.74 -7.72 -13.40
N TYR A 85 3.63 -6.98 -13.24
CA TYR A 85 3.69 -5.63 -12.66
C TYR A 85 4.25 -5.62 -11.24
N ILE A 86 3.85 -6.56 -10.39
CA ILE A 86 4.38 -6.69 -9.03
C ILE A 86 5.89 -6.89 -9.06
N ASN A 87 6.42 -7.76 -9.91
CA ASN A 87 7.86 -8.01 -10.01
C ASN A 87 8.63 -6.79 -10.54
N MET A 88 8.09 -6.07 -11.52
CA MET A 88 8.68 -4.81 -12.02
C MET A 88 8.71 -3.73 -10.94
N ILE A 89 7.59 -3.56 -10.21
CA ILE A 89 7.48 -2.60 -9.10
C ILE A 89 8.47 -2.97 -8.00
N GLU A 90 8.59 -4.26 -7.66
CA GLU A 90 9.53 -4.70 -6.65
C GLU A 90 10.97 -4.35 -6.99
N HIS A 91 11.38 -4.52 -8.24
CA HIS A 91 12.71 -4.13 -8.70
C HIS A 91 12.96 -2.62 -8.51
N VAL A 92 11.99 -1.79 -8.88
CA VAL A 92 12.06 -0.33 -8.72
C VAL A 92 12.12 0.08 -7.25
N VAL A 93 11.29 -0.52 -6.40
CA VAL A 93 11.23 -0.22 -4.97
C VAL A 93 12.48 -0.67 -4.23
N ARG A 94 13.10 -1.79 -4.62
CA ARG A 94 14.40 -2.26 -4.07
C ARG A 94 15.53 -1.27 -4.34
N GLN A 95 15.43 -0.46 -5.39
CA GLN A 95 16.39 0.61 -5.69
C GLN A 95 16.07 1.94 -4.96
N GLY A 96 15.18 1.92 -3.97
CA GLY A 96 14.77 3.12 -3.22
C GLY A 96 13.92 4.09 -4.03
N LYS A 97 13.28 3.62 -5.11
CA LYS A 97 12.38 4.43 -5.93
C LYS A 97 10.92 4.13 -5.60
N GLN A 98 10.04 4.99 -6.05
CA GLN A 98 8.59 4.85 -5.92
C GLN A 98 7.98 4.40 -7.24
N ALA A 99 6.86 3.68 -7.14
CA ALA A 99 6.05 3.27 -8.29
C ALA A 99 4.59 3.65 -8.07
N VAL A 100 3.93 4.07 -9.12
CA VAL A 100 2.48 4.36 -9.11
C VAL A 100 1.80 3.38 -10.05
N MET A 101 0.80 2.67 -9.55
CA MET A 101 -0.05 1.80 -10.35
C MET A 101 -1.46 2.37 -10.42
N LEU A 102 -1.92 2.66 -11.64
CA LEU A 102 -3.28 3.12 -11.89
C LEU A 102 -4.15 1.91 -12.21
N ILE A 103 -5.18 1.68 -11.40
CA ILE A 103 -6.12 0.58 -11.56
C ILE A 103 -7.53 1.17 -11.74
N PRO A 104 -8.27 0.81 -12.79
CA PRO A 104 -9.67 1.21 -12.90
C PRO A 104 -10.44 0.77 -11.64
N GLU A 105 -11.31 1.63 -11.12
CA GLU A 105 -12.02 1.40 -9.84
C GLU A 105 -12.80 0.08 -9.85
N ILE A 106 -13.37 -0.29 -11.00
CA ILE A 106 -14.07 -1.57 -11.20
C ILE A 106 -13.16 -2.79 -11.08
N ALA A 107 -11.85 -2.64 -11.35
CA ALA A 107 -10.86 -3.70 -11.27
C ALA A 107 -10.11 -3.73 -9.92
N LEU A 108 -10.35 -2.73 -9.05
CA LEU A 108 -9.77 -2.65 -7.71
C LEU A 108 -10.55 -3.58 -6.76
N THR A 109 -10.34 -4.87 -6.90
CA THR A 109 -10.93 -5.88 -6.02
C THR A 109 -10.10 -6.06 -4.75
N PHE A 110 -10.72 -6.61 -3.69
CA PHE A 110 -10.01 -6.98 -2.47
C PHE A 110 -8.80 -7.89 -2.75
N GLN A 111 -8.95 -8.85 -3.66
CA GLN A 111 -7.85 -9.75 -4.06
C GLN A 111 -6.67 -9.01 -4.71
N THR A 112 -6.95 -8.01 -5.54
CA THR A 112 -5.89 -7.19 -6.15
C THR A 112 -5.14 -6.42 -5.07
N VAL A 113 -5.86 -5.76 -4.19
CA VAL A 113 -5.31 -5.03 -3.05
C VAL A 113 -4.48 -5.95 -2.16
N LYS A 114 -5.02 -7.10 -1.77
CA LYS A 114 -4.36 -8.10 -0.94
C LYS A 114 -3.01 -8.53 -1.54
N ARG A 115 -2.92 -8.84 -2.83
CA ARG A 115 -1.66 -9.22 -3.50
C ARG A 115 -0.55 -8.17 -3.35
N PHE A 116 -0.90 -6.88 -3.41
CA PHE A 116 0.06 -5.81 -3.18
C PHE A 116 0.50 -5.73 -1.72
N TYR A 117 -0.43 -5.85 -0.77
CA TYR A 117 -0.09 -5.89 0.65
C TYR A 117 0.74 -7.11 1.03
N ASP A 118 0.41 -8.30 0.50
CA ASP A 118 1.19 -9.53 0.73
C ASP A 118 2.65 -9.37 0.26
N ARG A 119 2.88 -8.60 -0.80
CA ARG A 119 4.22 -8.42 -1.36
C ARG A 119 5.00 -7.26 -0.77
N PHE A 120 4.34 -6.15 -0.48
CA PHE A 120 5.00 -4.89 -0.14
C PHE A 120 4.72 -4.44 1.30
N GLY A 121 3.75 -5.05 1.99
CA GLY A 121 3.38 -4.72 3.36
C GLY A 121 2.92 -3.26 3.49
N GLU A 122 3.37 -2.61 4.53
CA GLU A 122 3.03 -1.22 4.84
C GLU A 122 3.55 -0.17 3.83
N ARG A 123 4.40 -0.58 2.88
CA ARG A 123 4.89 0.30 1.80
C ARG A 123 3.87 0.56 0.70
N VAL A 124 2.67 -0.02 0.82
CA VAL A 124 1.57 0.20 -0.13
C VAL A 124 0.62 1.26 0.41
N SER A 125 0.37 2.28 -0.41
CA SER A 125 -0.67 3.26 -0.16
C SER A 125 -1.72 3.18 -1.26
N ILE A 126 -2.99 3.17 -0.89
CA ILE A 126 -4.11 3.09 -1.82
C ILE A 126 -4.89 4.40 -1.78
N LEU A 127 -5.11 4.97 -2.97
CA LEU A 127 -5.95 6.15 -3.17
C LEU A 127 -7.12 5.79 -4.05
N ASN A 128 -8.35 6.08 -3.62
CA ASN A 128 -9.54 5.89 -4.43
C ASN A 128 -10.55 7.04 -4.24
N SER A 129 -11.55 7.11 -5.11
CA SER A 129 -12.56 8.19 -5.12
C SER A 129 -13.47 8.19 -3.88
N ARG A 130 -13.64 7.05 -3.22
CA ARG A 130 -14.52 6.88 -2.05
C ARG A 130 -13.88 7.30 -0.74
N MET A 131 -12.56 7.53 -0.73
CA MET A 131 -11.85 7.98 0.46
C MET A 131 -12.22 9.41 0.82
N SER A 132 -12.43 9.66 2.11
CA SER A 132 -12.59 11.00 2.66
C SER A 132 -11.33 11.87 2.46
N LYS A 133 -11.45 13.19 2.63
CA LYS A 133 -10.30 14.09 2.50
C LYS A 133 -9.15 13.74 3.47
N GLY A 134 -9.47 13.30 4.70
CA GLY A 134 -8.48 12.86 5.68
C GLY A 134 -7.78 11.57 5.26
N GLU A 135 -8.53 10.57 4.82
CA GLU A 135 -7.99 9.28 4.36
C GLU A 135 -7.15 9.40 3.08
N ARG A 136 -7.35 10.45 2.26
CA ARG A 136 -6.50 10.73 1.10
C ARG A 136 -5.21 11.44 1.48
N TYR A 137 -5.23 12.21 2.57
CA TYR A 137 -4.05 12.96 3.01
C TYR A 137 -2.97 12.04 3.58
N ASP A 138 -3.37 11.00 4.28
CA ASP A 138 -2.44 10.07 4.93
C ASP A 138 -1.45 9.40 3.95
N PRO A 139 -1.88 8.79 2.83
CA PRO A 139 -0.97 8.20 1.86
C PRO A 139 -0.06 9.23 1.18
N VAL A 140 -0.55 10.45 0.93
CA VAL A 140 0.24 11.51 0.27
C VAL A 140 1.38 12.01 1.16
N SER A 141 1.16 12.08 2.46
CA SER A 141 2.19 12.50 3.42
C SER A 141 3.39 11.54 3.46
N TYR A 142 3.17 10.23 3.19
CA TYR A 142 4.24 9.22 3.16
C TYR A 142 5.13 9.29 1.92
N THR A 143 4.64 9.87 0.83
CA THR A 143 5.41 9.93 -0.43
C THR A 143 6.39 11.10 -0.46
N HIS A 144 6.41 11.95 0.56
CA HIS A 144 7.25 13.14 0.64
C HIS A 144 8.36 13.05 1.71
N LEU A 145 8.55 11.87 2.30
CA LEU A 145 9.70 11.54 3.14
C LEU A 145 10.69 10.69 2.36
#